data_11de5da86020fce4ac687397c7608fcc
#
_entry.id   11de5da86020fce4ac687397c7608fcc
#
_cell.length_a   1.000
_cell.length_b   1.000
_cell.length_c   1.000
_cell.angle_alpha   90.00
_cell.angle_beta   90.00
_cell.angle_gamma   90.00
#
_symmetry.space_group_name_H-M   'P 1'
#
loop_
_entity.id
_entity.type
_entity.pdbx_description
1 polymer ?
#
loop_
_entity_poly.entity_id
_entity_poly.type
_entity_poly.pdbx_seq_one_letter_code
_entity_poly.pdbx_strand_id
1 'polypeptide(L)'
;MLSKLLYQVGRVLIGAYARLMLKMDVRWQQGLPAGPVLFAANHPSTTDPIFIHLISSQPISVMITAKVFSIPVLGAYMHKMGQICVMPGKGEQVLEEARRTLRAGRSVMIFPEGLISPCDGFHAPRSGVARLALQAGVPVVPLGIYLAEKNCKRVPTTLEGQPDVITWYLRGPYAVTIGKPLWFSGDADDRPLVQRIAETVMHNIRALALESRQRALS
;
A
#
# COMPACT_ATOMS: atom_id res chain seq x y z
N MET A 1 10.54 14.23 18.89
CA MET A 1 11.36 13.10 19.39
C MET A 1 10.51 11.86 19.68
N LEU A 2 9.47 11.95 20.50
CA LEU A 2 8.63 10.81 20.91
C LEU A 2 8.00 10.03 19.73
N SER A 3 7.51 10.71 18.70
CA SER A 3 6.91 10.06 17.51
C SER A 3 7.91 9.22 16.70
N LYS A 4 9.15 9.71 16.57
CA LYS A 4 10.22 8.95 15.90
C LYS A 4 10.60 7.70 16.69
N LEU A 5 10.69 7.80 18.02
CA LEU A 5 10.99 6.67 18.90
C LEU A 5 9.87 5.62 18.83
N LEU A 6 8.61 6.04 18.97
CA LEU A 6 7.45 5.14 18.85
C LEU A 6 7.38 4.43 17.50
N TYR A 7 7.70 5.14 16.42
CA TYR A 7 7.78 4.55 15.08
C TYR A 7 8.88 3.48 15.02
N GLN A 8 10.07 3.75 15.52
CA GLN A 8 11.18 2.80 15.51
C GLN A 8 10.90 1.58 16.40
N VAL A 9 10.35 1.76 17.58
CA VAL A 9 9.95 0.65 18.47
C VAL A 9 8.89 -0.21 17.78
N GLY A 10 7.83 0.40 17.27
CA GLY A 10 6.80 -0.31 16.51
C GLY A 10 7.38 -1.10 15.34
N ARG A 11 8.28 -0.50 14.57
CA ARG A 11 8.95 -1.13 13.44
C ARG A 11 9.82 -2.33 13.86
N VAL A 12 10.54 -2.24 14.99
CA VAL A 12 11.34 -3.35 15.52
C VAL A 12 10.43 -4.52 15.92
N LEU A 13 9.35 -4.26 16.64
CA LEU A 13 8.38 -5.29 17.06
C LEU A 13 7.70 -5.95 15.87
N ILE A 14 7.20 -5.14 14.92
CA ILE A 14 6.58 -5.63 13.68
C ILE A 14 7.62 -6.43 12.86
N GLY A 15 8.86 -5.96 12.78
CA GLY A 15 9.94 -6.63 12.06
C GLY A 15 10.31 -7.99 12.67
N ALA A 16 10.37 -8.08 14.00
CA ALA A 16 10.58 -9.35 14.70
C ALA A 16 9.44 -10.32 14.42
N TYR A 17 8.19 -9.87 14.53
CA TYR A 17 7.02 -10.67 14.20
C TYR A 17 7.04 -11.13 12.72
N ALA A 18 7.29 -10.22 11.77
CA ALA A 18 7.33 -10.54 10.36
C ALA A 18 8.42 -11.57 10.02
N ARG A 19 9.58 -11.47 10.68
CA ARG A 19 10.66 -12.45 10.50
C ARG A 19 10.31 -13.83 11.06
N LEU A 20 9.73 -13.90 12.24
CA LEU A 20 9.44 -15.15 12.93
C LEU A 20 8.18 -15.85 12.40
N MET A 21 7.11 -15.11 12.19
CA MET A 21 5.80 -15.66 11.84
C MET A 21 5.50 -15.65 10.35
N LEU A 22 5.98 -14.63 9.62
CA LEU A 22 5.67 -14.46 8.21
C LEU A 22 6.80 -14.91 7.29
N LYS A 23 7.99 -15.21 7.82
CA LYS A 23 9.17 -15.50 6.99
C LYS A 23 9.30 -14.47 5.85
N MET A 24 9.15 -13.20 6.22
CA MET A 24 9.02 -12.11 5.26
C MET A 24 10.25 -12.01 4.36
N ASP A 25 10.04 -12.11 3.05
CA ASP A 25 11.05 -11.95 2.01
C ASP A 25 10.75 -10.69 1.18
N VAL A 26 11.68 -9.75 1.16
CA VAL A 26 11.56 -8.48 0.42
C VAL A 26 12.69 -8.40 -0.59
N ARG A 27 12.35 -8.26 -1.87
CA ARG A 27 13.33 -8.08 -2.95
C ARG A 27 13.09 -6.77 -3.70
N TRP A 28 14.18 -6.08 -3.94
CA TRP A 28 14.22 -4.85 -4.71
C TRP A 28 14.81 -5.14 -6.08
N GLN A 29 14.13 -4.74 -7.15
CA GLN A 29 14.68 -4.79 -8.51
C GLN A 29 15.62 -3.60 -8.77
N GLN A 30 15.39 -2.48 -8.09
CA GLN A 30 16.19 -1.26 -8.21
C GLN A 30 16.08 -0.43 -6.91
N GLY A 31 17.12 0.34 -6.59
CA GLY A 31 17.09 1.31 -5.49
C GLY A 31 16.10 2.45 -5.73
N LEU A 32 15.65 3.08 -4.66
CA LEU A 32 14.78 4.26 -4.76
C LEU A 32 15.52 5.45 -5.34
N PRO A 33 14.85 6.27 -6.16
CA PRO A 33 15.36 7.58 -6.54
C PRO A 33 15.43 8.51 -5.32
N ALA A 34 16.16 9.61 -5.46
CA ALA A 34 16.17 10.65 -4.44
C ALA A 34 14.78 11.29 -4.29
N GLY A 35 14.40 11.61 -3.06
CA GLY A 35 13.12 12.25 -2.75
C GLY A 35 11.98 11.27 -2.45
N PRO A 36 10.76 11.79 -2.29
CA PRO A 36 9.58 11.00 -2.00
C PRO A 36 9.10 10.22 -3.22
N VAL A 37 8.48 9.07 -2.99
CA VAL A 37 7.89 8.23 -4.03
C VAL A 37 6.45 7.87 -3.67
N LEU A 38 5.65 7.58 -4.68
CA LEU A 38 4.35 6.98 -4.52
C LEU A 38 4.48 5.46 -4.66
N PHE A 39 4.46 4.74 -3.55
CA PHE A 39 4.37 3.29 -3.58
C PHE A 39 2.96 2.85 -3.97
N ALA A 40 2.86 1.85 -4.83
CA ALA A 40 1.59 1.28 -5.25
C ALA A 40 1.65 -0.26 -5.18
N ALA A 41 0.75 -0.90 -4.44
CA ALA A 41 0.74 -2.34 -4.24
C ALA A 41 -0.65 -2.96 -4.46
N ASN A 42 -0.72 -4.26 -4.78
CA ASN A 42 -1.93 -5.04 -4.56
C ASN A 42 -2.21 -5.19 -3.05
N HIS A 43 -3.43 -5.54 -2.69
CA HIS A 43 -3.89 -5.57 -1.30
C HIS A 43 -4.48 -6.93 -0.89
N PRO A 44 -3.68 -8.00 -0.85
CA PRO A 44 -4.20 -9.35 -0.57
C PRO A 44 -4.66 -9.55 0.88
N SER A 45 -4.26 -8.69 1.82
CA SER A 45 -4.65 -8.81 3.24
C SER A 45 -4.86 -7.47 3.92
N THR A 46 -5.83 -7.40 4.82
CA THR A 46 -6.07 -6.25 5.72
C THR A 46 -4.86 -5.90 6.59
N THR A 47 -3.90 -6.83 6.74
CA THR A 47 -2.66 -6.61 7.52
C THR A 47 -1.53 -5.97 6.71
N ASP A 48 -1.64 -5.84 5.38
CA ASP A 48 -0.58 -5.27 4.53
C ASP A 48 -0.11 -3.87 4.97
N PRO A 49 -1.01 -2.94 5.36
CA PRO A 49 -0.60 -1.62 5.83
C PRO A 49 0.36 -1.65 7.02
N ILE A 50 0.33 -2.72 7.82
CA ILE A 50 1.22 -2.90 8.96
C ILE A 50 2.62 -3.30 8.48
N PHE A 51 2.71 -4.26 7.54
CA PHE A 51 3.98 -4.83 7.12
C PHE A 51 4.71 -3.99 6.08
N ILE A 52 3.98 -3.15 5.34
CA ILE A 52 4.59 -2.29 4.32
C ILE A 52 5.60 -1.29 4.90
N HIS A 53 5.48 -0.94 6.19
CA HIS A 53 6.48 -0.10 6.86
C HIS A 53 7.86 -0.74 6.99
N LEU A 54 7.97 -2.04 6.76
CA LEU A 54 9.24 -2.77 6.82
C LEU A 54 10.07 -2.65 5.54
N ILE A 55 9.46 -2.25 4.42
CA ILE A 55 10.17 -2.12 3.13
C ILE A 55 11.09 -0.90 3.07
N SER A 56 10.93 0.10 3.93
CA SER A 56 11.73 1.33 3.91
C SER A 56 12.23 1.69 5.31
N SER A 57 13.42 2.29 5.39
CA SER A 57 13.93 2.89 6.63
C SER A 57 13.24 4.21 6.95
N GLN A 58 12.70 4.89 5.94
CA GLN A 58 11.98 6.15 6.10
C GLN A 58 10.49 5.88 6.34
N PRO A 59 9.82 6.73 7.15
CA PRO A 59 8.39 6.62 7.36
C PRO A 59 7.59 6.76 6.07
N ILE A 60 6.62 5.87 5.87
CA ILE A 60 5.67 5.89 4.76
C ILE A 60 4.30 6.28 5.32
N SER A 61 3.57 7.16 4.64
CA SER A 61 2.17 7.44 4.93
C SER A 61 1.30 6.50 4.10
N VAL A 62 0.61 5.58 4.76
CA VAL A 62 -0.28 4.64 4.09
C VAL A 62 -1.69 5.21 4.05
N MET A 63 -2.36 5.09 2.91
CA MET A 63 -3.77 5.42 2.75
C MET A 63 -4.62 4.29 3.34
N ILE A 64 -5.30 4.56 4.45
CA ILE A 64 -5.99 3.56 5.28
C ILE A 64 -7.45 3.97 5.46
N THR A 65 -8.37 3.03 5.39
CA THR A 65 -9.82 3.27 5.60
C THR A 65 -10.13 3.93 6.94
N ALA A 66 -11.12 4.84 6.95
CA ALA A 66 -11.58 5.55 8.15
C ALA A 66 -11.99 4.61 9.30
N LYS A 67 -12.41 3.37 9.02
CA LYS A 67 -12.74 2.37 10.05
C LYS A 67 -11.58 2.11 11.02
N VAL A 68 -10.35 2.09 10.53
CA VAL A 68 -9.16 1.89 11.39
C VAL A 68 -8.93 3.09 12.30
N PHE A 69 -9.22 4.30 11.79
CA PHE A 69 -9.08 5.53 12.57
C PHE A 69 -10.15 5.70 13.65
N SER A 70 -11.30 5.02 13.53
CA SER A 70 -12.34 5.04 14.56
C SER A 70 -12.06 4.10 15.74
N ILE A 71 -11.06 3.22 15.65
CA ILE A 71 -10.66 2.34 16.75
C ILE A 71 -9.91 3.18 17.81
N PRO A 72 -10.39 3.21 19.08
CA PRO A 72 -9.72 3.94 20.14
C PRO A 72 -8.24 3.53 20.26
N VAL A 73 -7.36 4.45 20.64
CA VAL A 73 -5.91 4.27 20.75
C VAL A 73 -5.23 4.04 19.38
N LEU A 74 -5.71 3.07 18.57
CA LEU A 74 -5.15 2.79 17.24
C LEU A 74 -5.35 3.98 16.30
N GLY A 75 -6.53 4.58 16.25
CA GLY A 75 -6.81 5.74 15.42
C GLY A 75 -5.93 6.94 15.80
N ALA A 76 -5.81 7.22 17.09
CA ALA A 76 -4.90 8.27 17.58
C ALA A 76 -3.44 8.00 17.22
N TYR A 77 -3.01 6.74 17.27
CA TYR A 77 -1.68 6.32 16.83
C TYR A 77 -1.51 6.52 15.33
N MET A 78 -2.48 6.14 14.50
CA MET A 78 -2.45 6.32 13.04
C MET A 78 -2.30 7.81 12.68
N HIS A 79 -3.10 8.70 13.29
CA HIS A 79 -2.97 10.15 13.10
C HIS A 79 -1.58 10.64 13.50
N LYS A 80 -1.09 10.23 14.67
CA LYS A 80 0.24 10.64 15.18
C LYS A 80 1.38 10.15 14.28
N MET A 81 1.21 9.01 13.64
CA MET A 81 2.19 8.44 12.70
C MET A 81 2.05 9.04 11.29
N GLY A 82 1.10 9.94 11.06
CA GLY A 82 0.87 10.62 9.77
C GLY A 82 0.35 9.66 8.70
N GLN A 83 -0.50 8.71 9.09
CA GLN A 83 -1.22 7.89 8.13
C GLN A 83 -2.38 8.70 7.54
N ILE A 84 -2.76 8.44 6.28
CA ILE A 84 -3.78 9.19 5.56
C ILE A 84 -5.11 8.47 5.69
N CYS A 85 -6.12 9.18 6.24
CA CYS A 85 -7.46 8.62 6.44
C CYS A 85 -8.27 8.68 5.15
N VAL A 86 -8.62 7.51 4.60
CA VAL A 86 -9.48 7.40 3.42
C VAL A 86 -10.94 7.40 3.86
N MET A 87 -11.61 8.52 3.65
CA MET A 87 -13.03 8.69 3.93
C MET A 87 -13.85 8.45 2.65
N PRO A 88 -14.95 7.68 2.75
CA PRO A 88 -15.88 7.48 1.66
C PRO A 88 -16.43 8.80 1.11
N GLY A 89 -16.58 8.88 -0.21
CA GLY A 89 -17.10 10.08 -0.86
C GLY A 89 -16.18 11.31 -0.87
N LYS A 90 -15.01 11.25 -0.19
CA LYS A 90 -14.07 12.38 -0.08
C LYS A 90 -12.77 12.18 -0.85
N GLY A 91 -12.81 11.48 -1.99
CA GLY A 91 -11.63 11.11 -2.76
C GLY A 91 -10.69 12.28 -3.09
N GLU A 92 -11.23 13.43 -3.51
CA GLU A 92 -10.44 14.64 -3.81
C GLU A 92 -9.66 15.15 -2.59
N GLN A 93 -10.30 15.18 -1.41
CA GLN A 93 -9.66 15.62 -0.16
C GLN A 93 -8.53 14.68 0.25
N VAL A 94 -8.75 13.38 0.09
CA VAL A 94 -7.76 12.34 0.39
C VAL A 94 -6.55 12.45 -0.55
N LEU A 95 -6.78 12.65 -1.85
CA LEU A 95 -5.70 12.86 -2.82
C LEU A 95 -4.93 14.14 -2.54
N GLU A 96 -5.60 15.22 -2.13
CA GLU A 96 -4.93 16.46 -1.75
C GLU A 96 -4.04 16.28 -0.51
N GLU A 97 -4.52 15.55 0.51
CA GLU A 97 -3.71 15.23 1.70
C GLU A 97 -2.48 14.38 1.31
N ALA A 98 -2.66 13.38 0.46
CA ALA A 98 -1.57 12.55 -0.05
C ALA A 98 -0.55 13.39 -0.85
N ARG A 99 -1.02 14.31 -1.71
CA ARG A 99 -0.19 15.23 -2.47
C ARG A 99 0.64 16.15 -1.56
N ARG A 100 0.02 16.72 -0.52
CA ARG A 100 0.73 17.55 0.49
C ARG A 100 1.80 16.75 1.21
N THR A 101 1.51 15.49 1.55
CA THR A 101 2.44 14.58 2.20
C THR A 101 3.66 14.31 1.32
N LEU A 102 3.45 14.03 0.03
CA LEU A 102 4.54 13.86 -0.95
C LEU A 102 5.36 15.13 -1.11
N ARG A 103 4.72 16.30 -1.24
CA ARG A 103 5.42 17.60 -1.34
C ARG A 103 6.21 17.95 -0.08
N ALA A 104 5.80 17.45 1.08
CA ALA A 104 6.56 17.58 2.33
C ALA A 104 7.75 16.61 2.42
N GLY A 105 8.07 15.87 1.36
CA GLY A 105 9.22 14.95 1.29
C GLY A 105 8.96 13.57 1.90
N ARG A 106 7.71 13.20 2.17
CA ARG A 106 7.36 11.90 2.74
C ARG A 106 6.67 11.02 1.70
N SER A 107 7.15 9.79 1.55
CA SER A 107 6.55 8.82 0.63
C SER A 107 5.15 8.40 1.07
N VAL A 108 4.30 8.11 0.08
CA VAL A 108 2.92 7.66 0.30
C VAL A 108 2.76 6.25 -0.28
N MET A 109 1.94 5.42 0.39
CA MET A 109 1.50 4.13 -0.11
C MET A 109 0.02 4.17 -0.45
N ILE A 110 -0.30 3.72 -1.67
CA ILE A 110 -1.67 3.53 -2.15
C ILE A 110 -1.88 2.08 -2.60
N PHE A 111 -3.09 1.58 -2.42
CA PHE A 111 -3.56 0.32 -2.99
C PHE A 111 -4.52 0.66 -4.15
N PRO A 112 -4.08 0.58 -5.42
CA PRO A 112 -4.88 1.09 -6.56
C PRO A 112 -6.24 0.41 -6.72
N GLU A 113 -6.38 -0.82 -6.24
CA GLU A 113 -7.65 -1.57 -6.26
C GLU A 113 -8.72 -0.90 -5.38
N GLY A 114 -8.29 -0.25 -4.28
CA GLY A 114 -9.18 0.38 -3.29
C GLY A 114 -10.03 -0.60 -2.49
N LEU A 115 -9.79 -1.90 -2.64
CA LEU A 115 -10.42 -3.03 -1.96
C LEU A 115 -9.35 -4.10 -1.69
N ILE A 116 -9.68 -5.08 -0.84
CA ILE A 116 -8.85 -6.29 -0.68
C ILE A 116 -8.87 -7.08 -1.99
N SER A 117 -7.71 -7.46 -2.50
CA SER A 117 -7.59 -8.28 -3.71
C SER A 117 -8.36 -9.59 -3.55
N PRO A 118 -9.08 -10.07 -4.57
CA PRO A 118 -9.72 -11.38 -4.54
C PRO A 118 -8.69 -12.51 -4.49
N CYS A 119 -9.11 -13.72 -4.15
CA CYS A 119 -8.24 -14.88 -3.99
C CYS A 119 -7.47 -15.25 -5.26
N ASP A 120 -8.12 -15.09 -6.38
CA ASP A 120 -7.72 -15.61 -7.69
C ASP A 120 -7.40 -14.52 -8.71
N GLY A 121 -7.18 -13.28 -8.24
CA GLY A 121 -6.90 -12.20 -9.17
C GLY A 121 -6.71 -10.83 -8.52
N PHE A 122 -7.14 -9.81 -9.26
CA PHE A 122 -7.00 -8.41 -8.87
C PHE A 122 -8.23 -7.64 -9.35
N HIS A 123 -8.64 -6.65 -8.59
CA HIS A 123 -9.63 -5.69 -9.06
C HIS A 123 -9.04 -4.74 -10.13
N ALA A 124 -9.90 -4.11 -10.91
CA ALA A 124 -9.51 -3.02 -11.78
C ALA A 124 -8.98 -1.84 -10.96
N PRO A 125 -7.90 -1.18 -11.41
CA PRO A 125 -7.34 -0.06 -10.67
C PRO A 125 -8.27 1.16 -10.74
N ARG A 126 -8.34 1.90 -9.62
CA ARG A 126 -8.95 3.22 -9.55
C ARG A 126 -7.97 4.29 -10.05
N SER A 127 -8.49 5.40 -10.53
CA SER A 127 -7.71 6.52 -11.10
C SER A 127 -6.79 7.24 -10.10
N GLY A 128 -6.97 7.05 -8.80
CA GLY A 128 -6.26 7.78 -7.75
C GLY A 128 -4.73 7.69 -7.84
N VAL A 129 -4.18 6.53 -8.17
CA VAL A 129 -2.73 6.35 -8.31
C VAL A 129 -2.15 7.21 -9.45
N ALA A 130 -2.85 7.26 -10.59
CA ALA A 130 -2.42 8.02 -11.76
C ALA A 130 -2.54 9.52 -11.52
N ARG A 131 -3.68 9.99 -10.99
CA ARG A 131 -3.89 11.41 -10.65
C ARG A 131 -2.85 11.90 -9.65
N LEU A 132 -2.60 11.13 -8.60
CA LEU A 132 -1.62 11.50 -7.58
C LEU A 132 -0.20 11.57 -8.14
N ALA A 133 0.21 10.61 -8.99
CA ALA A 133 1.50 10.61 -9.64
C ALA A 133 1.71 11.85 -10.52
N LEU A 134 0.72 12.17 -11.38
CA LEU A 134 0.76 13.33 -12.27
C LEU A 134 0.76 14.66 -11.48
N GLN A 135 -0.11 14.81 -10.48
CA GLN A 135 -0.24 16.04 -9.71
C GLN A 135 0.92 16.32 -8.75
N ALA A 136 1.54 15.25 -8.21
CA ALA A 136 2.68 15.38 -7.31
C ALA A 136 4.03 15.41 -8.04
N GLY A 137 4.10 14.93 -9.30
CA GLY A 137 5.33 14.88 -10.08
C GLY A 137 6.37 13.92 -9.49
N VAL A 138 5.93 12.88 -8.78
CA VAL A 138 6.81 11.87 -8.17
C VAL A 138 6.70 10.54 -8.89
N PRO A 139 7.77 9.71 -8.87
CA PRO A 139 7.70 8.38 -9.48
C PRO A 139 6.77 7.46 -8.69
N VAL A 140 6.09 6.57 -9.41
CA VAL A 140 5.36 5.44 -8.85
C VAL A 140 6.30 4.24 -8.74
N VAL A 141 6.42 3.67 -7.56
CA VAL A 141 7.18 2.43 -7.32
C VAL A 141 6.17 1.31 -7.09
N PRO A 142 5.98 0.41 -8.08
CA PRO A 142 5.04 -0.69 -7.96
C PRO A 142 5.59 -1.79 -7.06
N LEU A 143 4.72 -2.41 -6.26
CA LEU A 143 5.04 -3.56 -5.41
C LEU A 143 4.08 -4.71 -5.70
N GLY A 144 4.61 -5.91 -5.78
CA GLY A 144 3.82 -7.13 -5.85
C GLY A 144 3.90 -7.91 -4.54
N ILE A 145 2.79 -8.08 -3.85
CA ILE A 145 2.67 -8.83 -2.61
C ILE A 145 2.08 -10.20 -2.91
N TYR A 146 2.71 -11.26 -2.39
CA TYR A 146 2.18 -12.61 -2.40
C TYR A 146 2.03 -13.15 -0.97
N LEU A 147 0.89 -13.77 -0.73
CA LEU A 147 0.54 -14.51 0.47
C LEU A 147 0.09 -15.92 0.10
N ALA A 148 0.40 -16.92 0.95
CA ALA A 148 -0.14 -18.26 0.79
C ALA A 148 -1.62 -18.28 1.20
N GLU A 149 -2.52 -18.45 0.24
CA GLU A 149 -3.97 -18.35 0.43
C GLU A 149 -4.51 -19.26 1.55
N LYS A 150 -3.98 -20.47 1.66
CA LYS A 150 -4.34 -21.43 2.73
C LYS A 150 -4.16 -20.89 4.15
N ASN A 151 -3.37 -19.81 4.32
CA ASN A 151 -3.13 -19.16 5.60
C ASN A 151 -3.94 -17.87 5.77
N CYS A 152 -4.73 -17.48 4.78
CA CYS A 152 -5.64 -16.33 4.87
C CYS A 152 -6.90 -16.72 5.65
N LYS A 153 -7.22 -15.97 6.68
CA LYS A 153 -8.48 -16.08 7.40
C LYS A 153 -9.42 -14.98 6.93
N ARG A 154 -10.44 -15.34 6.16
CA ARG A 154 -11.44 -14.41 5.65
C ARG A 154 -12.64 -14.34 6.58
N VAL A 155 -13.06 -13.13 6.90
CA VAL A 155 -14.22 -12.86 7.74
C VAL A 155 -15.16 -11.93 6.96
N PRO A 156 -16.35 -12.39 6.58
CA PRO A 156 -17.35 -11.53 5.97
C PRO A 156 -17.67 -10.34 6.87
N THR A 157 -17.78 -9.18 6.27
CA THR A 157 -18.12 -7.92 6.96
C THR A 157 -18.96 -7.04 6.05
N THR A 158 -19.29 -5.85 6.49
CA THR A 158 -19.99 -4.86 5.69
C THR A 158 -19.23 -3.55 5.70
N LEU A 159 -18.96 -3.00 4.54
CA LEU A 159 -18.39 -1.68 4.35
C LEU A 159 -19.43 -0.78 3.69
N GLU A 160 -19.87 0.27 4.40
CA GLU A 160 -20.86 1.23 3.89
C GLU A 160 -22.17 0.60 3.39
N GLY A 161 -22.62 -0.44 4.10
CA GLY A 161 -23.85 -1.16 3.71
C GLY A 161 -23.64 -2.17 2.57
N GLN A 162 -22.45 -2.27 2.00
CA GLN A 162 -22.11 -3.27 0.98
C GLN A 162 -21.33 -4.43 1.59
N PRO A 163 -21.54 -5.66 1.10
CA PRO A 163 -20.74 -6.81 1.49
C PRO A 163 -19.25 -6.56 1.26
N ASP A 164 -18.43 -6.89 2.25
CA ASP A 164 -16.98 -6.76 2.22
C ASP A 164 -16.34 -7.93 2.95
N VAL A 165 -15.04 -8.11 2.82
CA VAL A 165 -14.28 -9.21 3.43
C VAL A 165 -13.03 -8.68 4.11
N ILE A 166 -12.91 -8.92 5.41
CA ILE A 166 -11.63 -8.72 6.12
C ILE A 166 -10.79 -9.96 5.92
N THR A 167 -9.58 -9.80 5.39
CA THR A 167 -8.63 -10.89 5.19
C THR A 167 -7.46 -10.74 6.15
N TRP A 168 -7.38 -11.61 7.15
CA TRP A 168 -6.26 -11.66 8.09
C TRP A 168 -5.18 -12.60 7.59
N TYR A 169 -3.93 -12.14 7.63
CA TYR A 169 -2.76 -12.96 7.36
C TYR A 169 -1.75 -12.81 8.49
N LEU A 170 -1.70 -13.79 9.39
CA LEU A 170 -0.95 -13.71 10.62
C LEU A 170 0.27 -14.64 10.66
N ARG A 171 0.38 -15.61 9.76
CA ARG A 171 1.52 -16.55 9.67
C ARG A 171 1.64 -17.15 8.28
N GLY A 172 2.86 -17.50 7.90
CA GLY A 172 3.18 -18.09 6.60
C GLY A 172 4.07 -17.18 5.74
N PRO A 173 4.44 -17.60 4.52
CA PRO A 173 5.33 -16.80 3.67
C PRO A 173 4.65 -15.50 3.23
N TYR A 174 5.31 -14.36 3.46
CA TYR A 174 4.93 -13.03 3.01
C TYR A 174 6.03 -12.52 2.08
N ALA A 175 5.84 -12.63 0.78
CA ALA A 175 6.84 -12.23 -0.19
C ALA A 175 6.45 -10.91 -0.87
N VAL A 176 7.42 -10.01 -1.01
CA VAL A 176 7.25 -8.71 -1.67
C VAL A 176 8.35 -8.53 -2.70
N THR A 177 7.98 -8.20 -3.92
CA THR A 177 8.91 -7.69 -4.94
C THR A 177 8.63 -6.22 -5.19
N ILE A 178 9.66 -5.39 -5.07
CA ILE A 178 9.59 -3.96 -5.30
C ILE A 178 10.22 -3.68 -6.65
N GLY A 179 9.41 -3.14 -7.55
CA GLY A 179 9.77 -2.90 -8.94
C GLY A 179 10.57 -1.62 -9.17
N LYS A 180 10.87 -1.37 -10.44
CA LYS A 180 11.54 -0.15 -10.87
C LYS A 180 10.61 1.07 -10.80
N PRO A 181 11.12 2.26 -10.47
CA PRO A 181 10.34 3.49 -10.49
C PRO A 181 9.79 3.80 -11.89
N LEU A 182 8.51 4.14 -11.96
CA LEU A 182 7.80 4.53 -13.17
C LEU A 182 7.54 6.04 -13.13
N TRP A 183 7.93 6.75 -14.18
CA TRP A 183 7.74 8.19 -14.30
C TRP A 183 6.63 8.47 -15.29
N PHE A 184 5.72 9.37 -14.91
CA PHE A 184 4.59 9.77 -15.74
C PHE A 184 4.53 11.29 -15.84
N SER A 185 4.08 11.79 -17.00
CA SER A 185 3.86 13.20 -17.27
C SER A 185 2.58 13.38 -18.09
N GLY A 186 1.94 14.52 -17.95
CA GLY A 186 0.72 14.86 -18.66
C GLY A 186 -0.31 15.51 -17.75
N ASP A 187 -1.51 15.68 -18.28
CA ASP A 187 -2.62 16.32 -17.57
C ASP A 187 -3.39 15.27 -16.72
N ALA A 188 -3.58 15.55 -15.44
CA ALA A 188 -4.36 14.72 -14.53
C ALA A 188 -5.88 14.75 -14.79
N ASP A 189 -6.34 15.64 -15.63
CA ASP A 189 -7.74 15.72 -16.06
C ASP A 189 -7.99 15.00 -17.39
N ASP A 190 -6.93 14.60 -18.11
CA ASP A 190 -7.02 13.70 -19.27
C ASP A 190 -7.40 12.28 -18.82
N ARG A 191 -8.70 11.99 -18.86
CA ARG A 191 -9.24 10.69 -18.41
C ARG A 191 -8.64 9.49 -19.13
N PRO A 192 -8.48 9.48 -20.46
CA PRO A 192 -7.79 8.39 -21.19
C PRO A 192 -6.35 8.19 -20.72
N LEU A 193 -5.59 9.27 -20.49
CA LEU A 193 -4.21 9.17 -19.98
C LEU A 193 -4.18 8.58 -18.57
N VAL A 194 -5.02 9.11 -17.68
CA VAL A 194 -5.14 8.64 -16.29
C VAL A 194 -5.48 7.15 -16.22
N GLN A 195 -6.40 6.69 -17.07
CA GLN A 195 -6.76 5.27 -17.14
C GLN A 195 -5.57 4.42 -17.61
N ARG A 196 -4.89 4.80 -18.69
CA ARG A 196 -3.69 4.09 -19.19
C ARG A 196 -2.59 4.00 -18.13
N ILE A 197 -2.34 5.09 -17.40
CA ILE A 197 -1.34 5.10 -16.32
C ILE A 197 -1.74 4.13 -15.20
N ALA A 198 -2.99 4.15 -14.75
CA ALA A 198 -3.47 3.26 -13.70
C ALA A 198 -3.35 1.78 -14.12
N GLU A 199 -3.69 1.46 -15.36
CA GLU A 199 -3.55 0.11 -15.93
C GLU A 199 -2.08 -0.30 -16.05
N THR A 200 -1.19 0.62 -16.48
CA THR A 200 0.26 0.37 -16.54
C THR A 200 0.83 0.05 -15.15
N VAL A 201 0.46 0.82 -14.14
CA VAL A 201 0.87 0.56 -12.76
C VAL A 201 0.36 -0.80 -12.29
N MET A 202 -0.92 -1.11 -12.55
CA MET A 202 -1.52 -2.38 -12.14
C MET A 202 -0.92 -3.57 -12.87
N HIS A 203 -0.57 -3.42 -14.17
CA HIS A 203 0.15 -4.45 -14.93
C HIS A 203 1.49 -4.79 -14.27
N ASN A 204 2.28 -3.78 -13.89
CA ASN A 204 3.55 -3.99 -13.18
C ASN A 204 3.34 -4.66 -11.82
N ILE A 205 2.35 -4.23 -11.04
CA ILE A 205 2.02 -4.85 -9.74
C ILE A 205 1.72 -6.34 -9.91
N ARG A 206 0.92 -6.73 -10.92
CA ARG A 206 0.59 -8.14 -11.21
C ARG A 206 1.82 -8.97 -11.55
N ALA A 207 2.71 -8.46 -12.40
CA ALA A 207 3.96 -9.14 -12.75
C ALA A 207 4.85 -9.35 -11.52
N LEU A 208 4.98 -8.33 -10.66
CA LEU A 208 5.75 -8.41 -9.43
C LEU A 208 5.14 -9.34 -8.38
N ALA A 209 3.80 -9.40 -8.29
CA ALA A 209 3.10 -10.35 -7.42
C ALA A 209 3.33 -11.81 -7.87
N LEU A 210 3.36 -12.04 -9.18
CA LEU A 210 3.71 -13.35 -9.74
C LEU A 210 5.16 -13.73 -9.42
N GLU A 211 6.10 -12.79 -9.56
CA GLU A 211 7.52 -12.99 -9.17
C GLU A 211 7.64 -13.33 -7.68
N SER A 212 6.92 -12.60 -6.82
CA SER A 212 6.86 -12.88 -5.37
C SER A 212 6.31 -14.28 -5.08
N ARG A 213 5.27 -14.68 -5.82
CA ARG A 213 4.68 -16.02 -5.70
C ARG A 213 5.67 -17.12 -6.08
N GLN A 214 6.35 -16.98 -7.20
CA GLN A 214 7.35 -17.97 -7.66
C GLN A 214 8.45 -18.17 -6.61
N ARG A 215 8.95 -17.08 -6.06
CA ARG A 215 9.96 -17.08 -5.01
C ARG A 215 9.53 -17.74 -3.69
N ALA A 216 8.27 -17.48 -3.31
CA ALA A 216 7.73 -18.03 -2.05
C ALA A 216 7.39 -19.54 -2.14
N LEU A 217 7.32 -20.08 -3.36
CA LEU A 217 6.99 -21.50 -3.61
C LEU A 217 8.23 -22.33 -3.99
N SER A 218 9.36 -21.69 -4.30
CA SER A 218 10.67 -22.33 -4.51
C SER A 218 11.34 -22.63 -3.17
#